data_7ebd1c545c67f4b90054286bf43edf07
#
_entry.id   7ebd1c545c67f4b90054286bf43edf07
#
_cell.length_a   1.000
_cell.length_b   1.000
_cell.length_c   1.000
_cell.angle_alpha   90.00
_cell.angle_beta   90.00
_cell.angle_gamma   90.00
#
_symmetry.space_group_name_H-M   'P 1'
#
loop_
_entity.id
_entity.type
_entity.pdbx_description
1 polymer ?
#
loop_
_entity_poly.entity_id
_entity_poly.type
_entity_poly.pdbx_seq_one_letter_code
_entity_poly.pdbx_strand_id
1 'polypeptide(L)'
;MPSEGRCIAQIAPLHERAPPRLYGGTERVVSFLTEELVHQGRDVTLFASGDSQTSAKLVRCCDMALRFNPAVRDSLPYHLIILDEVRRRIDQFDILHFHVDLV
;
A
#
# COMPACT_ATOMS: atom_id res chain seq x y z
N MET A 1 18.37 -17.47 3.63
CA MET A 1 19.26 -16.45 4.06
C MET A 1 18.62 -15.10 4.10
N PRO A 2 19.12 -14.31 4.97
CA PRO A 2 18.55 -13.00 5.17
C PRO A 2 18.48 -12.13 3.94
N SER A 3 19.42 -12.26 3.02
CA SER A 3 19.42 -11.44 1.82
C SER A 3 18.21 -11.70 0.93
N GLU A 4 17.74 -12.93 0.93
CA GLU A 4 16.54 -13.25 0.18
C GLU A 4 15.30 -12.85 0.93
N GLY A 5 15.41 -12.67 2.24
CA GLY A 5 14.29 -12.36 3.08
C GLY A 5 14.11 -10.88 3.36
N ARG A 6 14.54 -10.01 2.44
CA ARG A 6 14.33 -8.59 2.63
C ARG A 6 12.85 -8.31 2.78
N CYS A 7 12.53 -7.52 3.79
CA CYS A 7 11.17 -7.12 4.09
C CYS A 7 10.90 -5.79 3.42
N ILE A 8 9.94 -5.78 2.54
CA ILE A 8 9.62 -4.62 1.69
C ILE A 8 8.24 -4.11 2.03
N ALA A 9 8.13 -2.81 2.29
CA ALA A 9 6.86 -2.14 2.44
C ALA A 9 6.53 -1.42 1.14
N GLN A 10 5.38 -1.73 0.57
CA GLN A 10 4.82 -1.02 -0.56
C GLN A 10 3.69 -0.15 -0.04
N ILE A 11 3.78 1.16 -0.24
CA ILE A 11 2.80 2.12 0.29
C ILE A 11 2.05 2.70 -0.90
N ALA A 12 0.79 2.29 -1.05
CA ALA A 12 -0.07 2.70 -2.16
C ALA A 12 -0.90 3.92 -1.79
N PRO A 13 -1.30 4.73 -2.78
CA PRO A 13 -2.32 5.75 -2.53
C PRO A 13 -3.63 5.09 -2.09
N LEU A 14 -4.40 5.79 -1.27
CA LEU A 14 -5.68 5.27 -0.78
C LEU A 14 -6.86 5.66 -1.67
N HIS A 15 -6.61 6.41 -2.73
CA HIS A 15 -7.67 6.92 -3.60
C HIS A 15 -8.40 5.78 -4.32
N GLU A 16 -7.66 4.76 -4.75
CA GLU A 16 -8.21 3.56 -5.36
C GLU A 16 -7.69 2.35 -4.63
N ARG A 17 -8.40 1.22 -4.76
CA ARG A 17 -7.86 -0.04 -4.27
C ARG A 17 -6.74 -0.54 -5.18
N ALA A 18 -5.97 -1.49 -4.72
CA ALA A 18 -4.93 -2.15 -5.53
C ALA A 18 -5.30 -3.62 -5.72
N PRO A 19 -5.54 -4.12 -6.94
CA PRO A 19 -5.55 -3.35 -8.20
C PRO A 19 -6.84 -2.54 -8.34
N PRO A 20 -6.80 -1.43 -9.07
CA PRO A 20 -7.99 -0.60 -9.26
C PRO A 20 -9.01 -1.28 -10.19
N ARG A 21 -10.28 -0.95 -10.01
CA ARG A 21 -11.34 -1.55 -10.84
C ARG A 21 -11.37 -0.95 -12.24
N LEU A 22 -11.19 0.37 -12.33
CA LEU A 22 -11.31 1.09 -13.61
C LEU A 22 -10.09 1.96 -13.86
N TYR A 23 -9.93 3.02 -13.07
CA TYR A 23 -8.86 3.99 -13.21
C TYR A 23 -7.88 3.84 -12.08
N GLY A 24 -6.72 4.43 -12.21
CA GLY A 24 -5.71 4.38 -11.17
C GLY A 24 -4.44 3.72 -11.66
N GLY A 25 -3.69 4.44 -12.53
CA GLY A 25 -2.46 3.89 -13.08
C GLY A 25 -1.44 3.57 -12.01
N THR A 26 -1.30 4.43 -11.00
CA THR A 26 -0.34 4.20 -9.92
C THR A 26 -0.70 2.95 -9.13
N GLU A 27 -1.96 2.81 -8.75
CA GLU A 27 -2.40 1.65 -7.98
C GLU A 27 -2.23 0.35 -8.77
N ARG A 28 -2.39 0.41 -10.09
CA ARG A 28 -2.18 -0.75 -10.94
C ARG A 28 -0.70 -1.16 -10.97
N VAL A 29 0.19 -0.18 -11.08
CA VAL A 29 1.63 -0.43 -11.05
C VAL A 29 2.02 -1.01 -9.69
N VAL A 30 1.51 -0.44 -8.61
CA VAL A 30 1.78 -0.95 -7.26
C VAL A 30 1.34 -2.41 -7.15
N SER A 31 0.15 -2.74 -7.67
CA SER A 31 -0.35 -4.10 -7.62
C SER A 31 0.57 -5.06 -8.39
N PHE A 32 0.93 -4.72 -9.62
CA PHE A 32 1.83 -5.57 -10.41
C PHE A 32 3.16 -5.76 -9.72
N LEU A 33 3.76 -4.67 -9.22
CA LEU A 33 5.06 -4.75 -8.58
C LEU A 33 4.99 -5.58 -7.30
N THR A 34 3.93 -5.38 -6.49
CA THR A 34 3.75 -6.11 -5.26
C THR A 34 3.64 -7.61 -5.52
N GLU A 35 2.80 -8.01 -6.49
CA GLU A 35 2.62 -9.43 -6.79
C GLU A 35 3.89 -10.03 -7.36
N GLU A 36 4.64 -9.28 -8.16
CA GLU A 36 5.90 -9.78 -8.70
C GLU A 36 6.92 -9.99 -7.59
N LEU A 37 7.01 -9.07 -6.63
CA LEU A 37 7.93 -9.22 -5.51
C LEU A 37 7.57 -10.43 -4.65
N VAL A 38 6.28 -10.65 -4.42
CA VAL A 38 5.82 -11.85 -3.69
C VAL A 38 6.20 -13.09 -4.48
N HIS A 39 6.01 -13.08 -5.79
CA HIS A 39 6.33 -14.21 -6.64
C HIS A 39 7.82 -14.53 -6.59
N GLN A 40 8.66 -13.52 -6.41
CA GLN A 40 10.11 -13.71 -6.29
C GLN A 40 10.53 -14.18 -4.89
N GLY A 41 9.59 -14.41 -4.00
CA GLY A 41 9.90 -14.90 -2.66
C GLY A 41 10.24 -13.81 -1.66
N ARG A 42 9.97 -12.54 -1.95
CA ARG A 42 10.22 -11.44 -1.02
C ARG A 42 9.11 -11.39 0.03
N ASP A 43 9.46 -10.90 1.21
CA ASP A 43 8.48 -10.64 2.26
C ASP A 43 7.93 -9.23 2.05
N VAL A 44 6.71 -9.14 1.54
CA VAL A 44 6.13 -7.87 1.13
C VAL A 44 4.89 -7.57 1.97
N THR A 45 4.79 -6.34 2.43
CA THR A 45 3.59 -5.81 3.09
C THR A 45 3.08 -4.63 2.26
N LEU A 46 1.81 -4.66 1.93
CA LEU A 46 1.16 -3.60 1.17
C LEU A 46 0.31 -2.76 2.12
N PHE A 47 0.60 -1.46 2.16
CA PHE A 47 -0.22 -0.48 2.88
C PHE A 47 -1.16 0.15 1.86
N ALA A 48 -2.45 -0.16 1.97
CA ALA A 48 -3.43 0.23 0.96
C ALA A 48 -4.83 0.30 1.56
N SER A 49 -5.82 0.62 0.72
CA SER A 49 -7.21 0.58 1.16
C SER A 49 -7.63 -0.86 1.48
N GLY A 50 -8.59 -1.00 2.37
CA GLY A 50 -9.01 -2.31 2.88
C GLY A 50 -9.73 -3.17 1.84
N ASP A 51 -10.18 -2.58 0.74
CA ASP A 51 -10.79 -3.32 -0.37
C ASP A 51 -9.76 -3.81 -1.40
N SER A 52 -8.48 -3.62 -1.14
CA SER A 52 -7.41 -4.10 -2.01
C SER A 52 -7.29 -5.61 -1.95
N GLN A 53 -6.81 -6.21 -3.04
CA GLN A 53 -6.57 -7.63 -3.14
C GLN A 53 -5.11 -7.88 -3.48
N THR A 54 -4.44 -8.67 -2.65
CA THR A 54 -3.01 -8.91 -2.83
C THR A 54 -2.61 -10.23 -2.17
N SER A 55 -1.55 -10.83 -2.71
CA SER A 55 -0.91 -11.98 -2.09
C SER A 55 0.04 -11.59 -0.97
N ALA A 56 0.39 -10.30 -0.87
CA ALA A 56 1.23 -9.78 0.20
C ALA A 56 0.41 -9.64 1.47
N LYS A 57 1.10 -9.35 2.58
CA LYS A 57 0.42 -8.93 3.79
C LYS A 57 -0.21 -7.56 3.54
N LEU A 58 -1.47 -7.40 3.93
CA LEU A 58 -2.19 -6.15 3.72
C LEU A 58 -2.37 -5.43 5.05
N VAL A 59 -1.88 -4.19 5.12
CA VAL A 59 -2.21 -3.28 6.22
C VAL A 59 -3.27 -2.33 5.70
N ARG A 60 -4.47 -2.43 6.26
CA ARG A 60 -5.62 -1.64 5.83
C ARG A 60 -5.55 -0.28 6.46
N CYS A 61 -5.35 0.74 5.64
CA CYS A 61 -5.26 2.12 6.12
C CYS A 61 -6.61 2.83 6.09
N CYS A 62 -7.59 2.27 5.40
CA CYS A 62 -8.99 2.69 5.42
C CYS A 62 -9.83 1.50 4.96
N ASP A 63 -11.14 1.57 5.20
CA ASP A 63 -12.00 0.41 4.89
C ASP A 63 -12.14 0.16 3.40
N MET A 64 -12.27 1.22 2.62
CA MET A 64 -12.40 1.15 1.17
C MET A 64 -11.67 2.33 0.55
N ALA A 65 -11.44 2.24 -0.77
CA ALA A 65 -10.80 3.33 -1.50
C ALA A 65 -11.54 4.64 -1.27
N LEU A 66 -10.77 5.72 -1.08
CA LEU A 66 -11.34 7.02 -0.71
C LEU A 66 -12.26 7.58 -1.79
N ARG A 67 -12.00 7.22 -3.06
CA ARG A 67 -12.84 7.66 -4.18
C ARG A 67 -14.32 7.31 -3.95
N PHE A 68 -14.60 6.17 -3.32
CA PHE A 68 -15.95 5.66 -3.18
C PHE A 68 -16.57 6.00 -1.82
N ASN A 69 -15.90 6.82 -1.02
CA ASN A 69 -16.43 7.22 0.28
C ASN A 69 -16.91 8.68 0.20
N PRO A 70 -18.23 8.90 0.08
CA PRO A 70 -18.76 10.26 -0.09
C PRO A 70 -18.56 11.14 1.14
N ALA A 71 -18.24 10.56 2.29
CA ALA A 71 -18.00 11.34 3.49
C ALA A 71 -16.59 11.93 3.52
N VAL A 72 -15.69 11.48 2.65
CA VAL A 72 -14.32 11.97 2.63
C VAL A 72 -14.25 13.20 1.74
N ARG A 73 -13.92 14.34 2.34
CA ARG A 73 -13.74 15.60 1.60
C ARG A 73 -12.27 15.95 1.45
N ASP A 74 -11.44 15.51 2.40
CA ASP A 74 -10.04 15.82 2.44
C ASP A 74 -9.29 14.51 2.69
N SER A 75 -8.35 14.19 1.81
CA SER A 75 -7.57 12.96 1.92
C SER A 75 -6.37 13.10 2.86
N LEU A 76 -6.03 14.31 3.29
CA LEU A 76 -4.85 14.52 4.12
C LEU A 76 -4.85 13.70 5.42
N PRO A 77 -5.97 13.62 6.18
CA PRO A 77 -5.96 12.80 7.39
C PRO A 77 -5.62 11.34 7.11
N TYR A 78 -6.03 10.81 5.95
CA TYR A 78 -5.73 9.42 5.58
C TYR A 78 -4.27 9.24 5.20
N HIS A 79 -3.64 10.24 4.59
CA HIS A 79 -2.20 10.21 4.36
C HIS A 79 -1.43 10.19 5.67
N LEU A 80 -1.89 10.91 6.67
CA LEU A 80 -1.29 10.90 8.00
C LEU A 80 -1.46 9.53 8.66
N ILE A 81 -2.61 8.88 8.45
CA ILE A 81 -2.83 7.52 8.95
C ILE A 81 -1.83 6.55 8.32
N ILE A 82 -1.62 6.64 7.00
CA ILE A 82 -0.63 5.80 6.32
C ILE A 82 0.74 6.00 6.96
N LEU A 83 1.16 7.24 7.12
CA LEU A 83 2.47 7.54 7.68
C LEU A 83 2.60 6.98 9.09
N ASP A 84 1.55 7.08 9.89
CA ASP A 84 1.57 6.54 11.24
C ASP A 84 1.64 5.01 11.24
N GLU A 85 0.88 4.35 10.37
CA GLU A 85 0.91 2.90 10.26
C GLU A 85 2.29 2.40 9.83
N VAL A 86 2.93 3.10 8.90
CA VAL A 86 4.28 2.77 8.47
C VAL A 86 5.27 3.01 9.61
N ARG A 87 5.16 4.16 10.28
CA ARG A 87 6.07 4.53 11.37
C ARG A 87 6.07 3.48 12.48
N ARG A 88 4.90 2.99 12.84
CA ARG A 88 4.78 2.01 13.92
C ARG A 88 5.41 0.67 13.57
N ARG A 89 5.66 0.41 12.29
CA ARG A 89 6.21 -0.85 11.80
C ARG A 89 7.56 -0.69 11.12
N ILE A 90 8.17 0.48 11.25
CA ILE A 90 9.35 0.82 10.44
C ILE A 90 10.50 -0.17 10.66
N ASP A 91 10.64 -0.69 11.87
CA ASP A 91 11.71 -1.63 12.21
C ASP A 91 11.54 -2.99 11.54
N GLN A 92 10.37 -3.26 10.97
CA GLN A 92 10.09 -4.54 10.32
C GLN A 92 10.54 -4.55 8.86
N PHE A 93 10.95 -3.41 8.32
CA PHE A 93 11.21 -3.29 6.89
C PHE A 93 12.64 -2.87 6.59
N ASP A 94 13.20 -3.47 5.55
CA ASP A 94 14.49 -3.07 5.01
C ASP A 94 14.32 -1.98 3.97
N ILE A 95 13.20 -1.98 3.25
CA ILE A 95 12.93 -1.04 2.16
C ILE A 95 11.51 -0.51 2.31
N LEU A 96 11.38 0.82 2.22
CA LEU A 96 10.08 1.49 2.15
C LEU A 96 9.94 2.09 0.76
N HIS A 97 8.93 1.65 0.03
CA HIS A 97 8.70 2.13 -1.33
C HIS A 97 7.38 2.89 -1.37
N PHE A 98 7.46 4.21 -1.36
CA PHE A 98 6.29 5.10 -1.37
C PHE A 98 5.86 5.39 -2.79
N HIS A 99 4.58 5.13 -3.06
CA HIS A 99 3.95 5.47 -4.34
C HIS A 99 2.96 6.61 -4.17
N VAL A 100 2.98 7.27 -3.01
CA VAL A 100 2.04 8.35 -2.71
C VAL A 100 2.73 9.69 -2.92
N ASP A 101 1.92 10.67 -3.34
CA ASP A 101 2.33 12.06 -3.42
C ASP A 101 1.75 12.76 -2.20
N LEU A 102 2.61 13.24 -1.33
CA LEU A 102 2.20 13.87 -0.07
C LEU A 102 2.21 15.40 -0.15
N VAL A 103 2.45 15.95 -1.33
CA VAL A 103 2.49 17.39 -1.52
C VAL A 103 1.23 17.88 -2.21
#